data_e9403955e643dc9f244c8b2f4f6d25a9
#
_entry.id   e9403955e643dc9f244c8b2f4f6d25a9
#
_cell.length_a   1.000
_cell.length_b   1.000
_cell.length_c   1.000
_cell.angle_alpha   90.00
_cell.angle_beta   90.00
_cell.angle_gamma   90.00
#
_symmetry.space_group_name_H-M   'P 1'
#
loop_
_entity.id
_entity.type
_entity.pdbx_description
1 polymer ?
#
loop_
_entity_poly.entity_id
_entity_poly.type
_entity_poly.pdbx_seq_one_letter_code
_entity_poly.pdbx_strand_id
1 'polypeptide(L)'
;MPEFKIINIKLSCRLSSSLNFRQIEIKFPFLSAHAGLGRIVFRHENFTFCVMGRENNFLNITGLKSFDDVINSIKCFEHFFAQPKFLFPTLKFDSICAIFSASPRIIHAILSPKDDQFWIKRYPNILSRINIKPRQPIGLSKGMSANIFQSGKCLIFGACNLKDINVFICLMKKSMQQLE
;
A
#
# COMPACT_ATOMS: atom_id res chain seq x y z
N MET A 1 11.93 4.97 18.03
CA MET A 1 10.76 4.63 17.18
C MET A 1 10.84 3.16 16.81
N PRO A 2 9.71 2.45 16.62
CA PRO A 2 9.78 1.10 16.11
C PRO A 2 10.37 1.10 14.70
N GLU A 3 11.36 0.26 14.49
CA GLU A 3 12.01 0.14 13.18
C GLU A 3 11.12 -0.70 12.26
N PHE A 4 10.65 -0.11 11.17
CA PHE A 4 9.90 -0.78 10.13
C PHE A 4 10.44 -0.38 8.75
N LYS A 5 10.26 -1.26 7.79
CA LYS A 5 10.65 -1.02 6.39
C LYS A 5 9.41 -0.93 5.52
N ILE A 6 9.29 0.13 4.73
CA ILE A 6 8.28 0.23 3.68
C ILE A 6 8.63 -0.78 2.59
N ILE A 7 7.64 -1.53 2.14
CA ILE A 7 7.81 -2.56 1.10
C ILE A 7 6.99 -2.26 -0.15
N ASN A 8 5.94 -1.46 -0.03
CA ASN A 8 5.14 -1.02 -1.16
C ASN A 8 4.34 0.23 -0.79
N ILE A 9 4.30 1.19 -1.71
CA ILE A 9 3.41 2.35 -1.68
C ILE A 9 2.55 2.28 -2.93
N LYS A 10 1.26 2.49 -2.77
CA LYS A 10 0.31 2.69 -3.84
C LYS A 10 -0.20 4.11 -3.79
N LEU A 11 -0.12 4.79 -4.93
CA LEU A 11 -0.63 6.14 -5.13
C LEU A 11 -1.76 6.13 -6.15
N SER A 12 -2.64 7.10 -6.03
CA SER A 12 -3.58 7.47 -7.07
C SER A 12 -3.63 8.98 -7.26
N CYS A 13 -3.90 9.40 -8.48
CA CYS A 13 -4.13 10.81 -8.80
C CYS A 13 -4.95 10.95 -10.08
N ARG A 14 -5.47 12.15 -10.31
CA ARG A 14 -6.02 12.53 -11.61
C ARG A 14 -4.97 13.21 -12.45
N LEU A 15 -5.07 13.02 -13.75
CA LEU A 15 -4.29 13.72 -14.76
C LEU A 15 -5.07 14.92 -15.27
N SER A 16 -4.36 15.93 -15.76
CA SER A 16 -4.95 17.18 -16.28
C SER A 16 -5.79 16.99 -17.53
N SER A 17 -5.53 15.91 -18.28
CA SER A 17 -6.28 15.54 -19.47
C SER A 17 -6.25 14.02 -19.67
N SER A 18 -7.10 13.52 -20.54
CA SER A 18 -7.16 12.11 -20.89
C SER A 18 -5.94 11.68 -21.72
N LEU A 19 -5.49 10.45 -21.50
CA LEU A 19 -4.51 9.80 -22.36
C LEU A 19 -5.20 9.17 -23.56
N ASN A 20 -4.69 9.45 -24.75
CA ASN A 20 -5.13 8.78 -25.97
C ASN A 20 -4.44 7.42 -26.11
N PHE A 21 -5.14 6.35 -25.77
CA PHE A 21 -4.62 4.98 -25.74
C PHE A 21 -4.06 4.55 -27.10
N ARG A 22 -4.76 4.88 -28.19
CA ARG A 22 -4.33 4.52 -29.54
C ARG A 22 -3.00 5.18 -29.94
N GLN A 23 -2.82 6.45 -29.58
CA GLN A 23 -1.55 7.14 -29.83
C GLN A 23 -0.41 6.55 -28.99
N ILE A 24 -0.72 6.12 -27.76
CA ILE A 24 0.25 5.49 -26.85
C ILE A 24 0.69 4.14 -27.40
N GLU A 25 -0.24 3.29 -27.86
CA GLU A 25 0.07 2.00 -28.48
C GLU A 25 0.99 2.15 -29.71
N ILE A 26 0.74 3.16 -30.51
CA ILE A 26 1.58 3.44 -31.70
C ILE A 26 2.97 3.93 -31.30
N LYS A 27 3.03 4.84 -30.33
CA LYS A 27 4.30 5.47 -29.90
C LYS A 27 5.16 4.56 -29.04
N PHE A 28 4.52 3.67 -28.26
CA PHE A 28 5.16 2.79 -27.28
C PHE A 28 4.63 1.36 -27.42
N PRO A 29 4.97 0.62 -28.50
CA PRO A 29 4.42 -0.72 -28.76
C PRO A 29 4.82 -1.77 -27.71
N PHE A 30 5.82 -1.46 -26.87
CA PHE A 30 6.23 -2.32 -25.74
C PHE A 30 5.37 -2.13 -24.46
N LEU A 31 4.48 -1.15 -24.45
CA LEU A 31 3.56 -0.97 -23.34
C LEU A 31 2.39 -1.95 -23.47
N SER A 32 2.08 -2.64 -22.36
CA SER A 32 0.91 -3.51 -22.30
C SER A 32 -0.36 -2.65 -22.25
N ALA A 33 -0.86 -2.24 -23.40
CA ALA A 33 -2.15 -1.59 -23.48
C ALA A 33 -3.26 -2.65 -23.52
N HIS A 34 -4.19 -2.55 -22.61
CA HIS A 34 -5.39 -3.38 -22.57
C HIS A 34 -6.60 -2.49 -22.92
N ALA A 35 -6.61 -1.95 -24.14
CA ALA A 35 -7.64 -1.04 -24.61
C ALA A 35 -9.05 -1.61 -24.46
N GLY A 36 -9.22 -2.93 -24.69
CA GLY A 36 -10.49 -3.63 -24.48
C GLY A 36 -10.99 -3.65 -23.02
N LEU A 37 -10.12 -3.37 -22.04
CA LEU A 37 -10.48 -3.28 -20.63
C LEU A 37 -10.54 -1.83 -20.12
N GLY A 38 -10.45 -0.84 -21.00
CA GLY A 38 -10.46 0.59 -20.65
C GLY A 38 -9.30 0.99 -19.71
N ARG A 39 -8.14 0.33 -19.84
CA ARG A 39 -6.95 0.64 -19.05
C ARG A 39 -5.67 0.47 -19.85
N ILE A 40 -4.68 1.30 -19.52
CA ILE A 40 -3.29 1.12 -19.95
C ILE A 40 -2.48 0.75 -18.72
N VAL A 41 -1.68 -0.30 -18.84
CA VAL A 41 -0.71 -0.70 -17.83
C VAL A 41 0.66 -0.69 -18.45
N PHE A 42 1.58 0.04 -17.86
CA PHE A 42 2.98 -0.05 -18.24
C PHE A 42 3.89 -0.15 -17.04
N ARG A 43 5.00 -0.84 -17.23
CA ARG A 43 6.03 -1.02 -16.23
C ARG A 43 7.30 -0.33 -16.68
N HIS A 44 7.93 0.35 -15.76
CA HIS A 44 9.24 0.93 -15.94
C HIS A 44 10.06 0.66 -14.68
N GLU A 45 11.14 -0.08 -14.84
CA GLU A 45 11.96 -0.55 -13.71
C GLU A 45 11.10 -1.27 -12.64
N ASN A 46 11.00 -0.65 -11.45
CA ASN A 46 10.25 -1.18 -10.30
C ASN A 46 8.81 -0.65 -10.23
N PHE A 47 8.44 0.29 -11.09
CA PHE A 47 7.14 0.97 -11.02
C PHE A 47 6.14 0.35 -11.99
N THR A 48 4.90 0.28 -11.56
CA THR A 48 3.78 -0.06 -12.44
C THR A 48 2.79 1.09 -12.44
N PHE A 49 2.55 1.62 -13.62
CA PHE A 49 1.58 2.66 -13.88
C PHE A 49 0.33 2.02 -14.48
N CYS A 50 -0.83 2.40 -13.98
CA CYS A 50 -2.11 1.94 -14.51
C CYS A 50 -3.03 3.15 -14.69
N VAL A 51 -3.27 3.55 -15.94
CA VAL A 51 -4.23 4.60 -16.27
C VAL A 51 -5.56 3.96 -16.58
N MET A 52 -6.62 4.46 -15.98
CA MET A 52 -7.97 3.92 -16.08
C MET A 52 -9.02 5.03 -15.95
N GLY A 53 -10.29 4.61 -16.05
CA GLY A 53 -11.45 5.47 -15.93
C GLY A 53 -12.08 5.80 -17.29
N ARG A 54 -13.33 6.26 -17.27
CA ARG A 54 -14.09 6.59 -18.51
C ARG A 54 -13.37 7.64 -19.36
N GLU A 55 -12.68 8.56 -18.71
CA GLU A 55 -11.94 9.65 -19.36
C GLU A 55 -10.44 9.32 -19.49
N ASN A 56 -9.98 8.12 -19.15
CA ASN A 56 -8.56 7.73 -19.19
C ASN A 56 -7.63 8.73 -18.48
N ASN A 57 -8.10 9.31 -17.37
CA ASN A 57 -7.39 10.35 -16.64
C ASN A 57 -7.13 9.99 -15.17
N PHE A 58 -7.47 8.77 -14.75
CA PHE A 58 -7.18 8.29 -13.40
C PHE A 58 -5.94 7.38 -13.41
N LEU A 59 -4.89 7.82 -12.74
CA LEU A 59 -3.60 7.11 -12.69
C LEU A 59 -3.41 6.46 -11.32
N ASN A 60 -3.07 5.17 -11.32
CA ASN A 60 -2.52 4.46 -10.17
C ASN A 60 -1.05 4.16 -10.41
N ILE A 61 -0.22 4.30 -9.37
CA ILE A 61 1.19 3.93 -9.37
C ILE A 61 1.41 2.95 -8.23
N THR A 62 2.10 1.85 -8.51
CA THR A 62 2.44 0.80 -7.52
C THR A 62 3.88 0.35 -7.68
N GLY A 63 4.41 -0.39 -6.69
CA GLY A 63 5.79 -0.88 -6.71
C GLY A 63 6.79 0.06 -6.06
N LEU A 64 6.34 1.19 -5.51
CA LEU A 64 7.16 2.18 -4.83
C LEU A 64 7.58 1.66 -3.45
N LYS A 65 8.85 1.76 -3.10
CA LYS A 65 9.41 1.25 -1.83
C LYS A 65 9.92 2.37 -0.91
N SER A 66 9.94 3.59 -1.41
CA SER A 66 10.37 4.80 -0.69
C SER A 66 9.60 6.03 -1.17
N PHE A 67 9.74 7.14 -0.45
CA PHE A 67 9.19 8.42 -0.91
C PHE A 67 10.00 9.01 -2.09
N ASP A 68 11.29 8.68 -2.19
CA ASP A 68 12.10 9.04 -3.35
C ASP A 68 11.59 8.34 -4.61
N ASP A 69 11.15 7.09 -4.49
CA ASP A 69 10.49 6.37 -5.60
C ASP A 69 9.21 7.08 -6.05
N VAL A 70 8.47 7.72 -5.14
CA VAL A 70 7.29 8.52 -5.49
C VAL A 70 7.70 9.67 -6.42
N ILE A 71 8.72 10.44 -6.03
CA ILE A 71 9.22 11.57 -6.82
C ILE A 71 9.75 11.08 -8.17
N ASN A 72 10.53 10.01 -8.16
CA ASN A 72 11.11 9.43 -9.38
C ASN A 72 10.02 8.89 -10.32
N SER A 73 8.99 8.25 -9.79
CA SER A 73 7.88 7.74 -10.61
C SER A 73 7.10 8.87 -11.30
N ILE A 74 6.89 9.99 -10.60
CA ILE A 74 6.25 11.18 -11.18
C ILE A 74 7.09 11.73 -12.35
N LYS A 75 8.39 11.94 -12.11
CA LYS A 75 9.33 12.41 -13.15
C LYS A 75 9.38 11.44 -14.33
N CYS A 76 9.41 10.14 -14.06
CA CYS A 76 9.39 9.10 -15.07
C CYS A 76 8.12 9.18 -15.93
N PHE A 77 6.95 9.30 -15.32
CA PHE A 77 5.69 9.45 -16.05
C PHE A 77 5.69 10.70 -16.93
N GLU A 78 6.12 11.84 -16.40
CA GLU A 78 6.19 13.12 -17.14
C GLU A 78 7.22 13.09 -18.27
N HIS A 79 8.28 12.29 -18.15
CA HIS A 79 9.24 12.07 -19.23
C HIS A 79 8.62 11.27 -20.39
N PHE A 80 7.86 10.21 -20.09
CA PHE A 80 7.18 9.41 -21.11
C PHE A 80 6.01 10.16 -21.75
N PHE A 81 5.29 10.91 -20.94
CA PHE A 81 4.07 11.62 -21.35
C PHE A 81 4.23 13.10 -21.06
N ALA A 82 4.67 13.86 -22.07
CA ALA A 82 4.79 15.33 -21.95
C ALA A 82 3.45 15.99 -21.58
N GLN A 83 2.35 15.36 -21.92
CA GLN A 83 0.96 15.65 -21.53
C GLN A 83 0.22 14.29 -21.41
N PRO A 84 -0.70 14.10 -20.44
CA PRO A 84 -1.17 15.03 -19.41
C PRO A 84 -0.23 15.15 -18.21
N LYS A 85 -0.35 16.25 -17.44
CA LYS A 85 0.37 16.47 -16.19
C LYS A 85 -0.41 15.94 -14.97
N PHE A 86 0.30 15.70 -13.88
CA PHE A 86 -0.33 15.36 -12.61
C PHE A 86 -1.16 16.52 -12.05
N LEU A 87 -2.35 16.22 -11.58
CA LEU A 87 -3.11 17.14 -10.74
C LEU A 87 -2.74 16.87 -9.28
N PHE A 88 -1.64 17.45 -8.80
CA PHE A 88 -1.10 17.25 -7.46
C PHE A 88 -2.13 17.35 -6.32
N PRO A 89 -3.12 18.27 -6.34
CA PRO A 89 -4.15 18.31 -5.31
C PRO A 89 -4.98 17.03 -5.21
N THR A 90 -4.95 16.17 -6.25
CA THR A 90 -5.66 14.88 -6.27
C THR A 90 -4.77 13.70 -5.90
N LEU A 91 -3.46 13.91 -5.69
CA LEU A 91 -2.52 12.86 -5.34
C LEU A 91 -2.85 12.32 -3.94
N LYS A 92 -3.07 11.01 -3.86
CA LYS A 92 -3.41 10.30 -2.62
C LYS A 92 -2.53 9.09 -2.43
N PHE A 93 -2.14 8.85 -1.19
CA PHE A 93 -1.59 7.57 -0.77
C PHE A 93 -2.75 6.62 -0.49
N ASP A 94 -3.02 5.69 -1.39
CA ASP A 94 -4.10 4.71 -1.23
C ASP A 94 -3.73 3.65 -0.20
N SER A 95 -2.46 3.24 -0.21
CA SER A 95 -1.96 2.24 0.73
C SER A 95 -0.45 2.29 0.85
N ILE A 96 0.04 2.27 2.07
CA ILE A 96 1.43 2.02 2.42
C ILE A 96 1.48 0.67 3.11
N CYS A 97 2.32 -0.23 2.58
CA CYS A 97 2.59 -1.52 3.20
C CYS A 97 3.97 -1.48 3.86
N ALA A 98 4.03 -1.94 5.08
CA ALA A 98 5.27 -1.99 5.85
C ALA A 98 5.50 -3.36 6.46
N ILE A 99 6.76 -3.66 6.71
CA ILE A 99 7.20 -4.86 7.40
C ILE A 99 7.97 -4.48 8.65
N PHE A 100 7.71 -5.16 9.74
CA PHE A 100 8.53 -5.12 10.94
C PHE A 100 8.61 -6.50 11.58
N SER A 101 9.57 -6.69 12.49
CA SER A 101 9.70 -7.92 13.26
C SER A 101 9.03 -7.72 14.62
N ALA A 102 7.97 -8.49 14.87
CA ALA A 102 7.32 -8.55 16.16
C ALA A 102 8.07 -9.52 17.08
N SER A 103 8.30 -9.14 18.32
CA SER A 103 8.86 -10.07 19.31
C SER A 103 7.86 -11.20 19.61
N PRO A 104 8.32 -12.39 19.99
CA PRO A 104 7.43 -13.49 20.41
C PRO A 104 6.45 -13.08 21.52
N ARG A 105 6.88 -12.19 22.42
CA ARG A 105 6.02 -11.65 23.50
C ARG A 105 4.84 -10.85 22.94
N ILE A 106 5.06 -9.98 21.93
CA ILE A 106 3.98 -9.23 21.28
C ILE A 106 2.97 -10.18 20.64
N ILE A 107 3.47 -11.21 19.96
CA ILE A 107 2.60 -12.19 19.29
C ILE A 107 1.76 -12.93 20.32
N HIS A 108 2.39 -13.39 21.40
CA HIS A 108 1.71 -14.10 22.49
C HIS A 108 0.63 -13.21 23.15
N ALA A 109 0.96 -11.94 23.41
CA ALA A 109 0.04 -10.98 23.98
C ALA A 109 -1.21 -10.75 23.11
N ILE A 110 -1.03 -10.50 21.83
CA ILE A 110 -2.13 -10.28 20.87
C ILE A 110 -3.02 -11.54 20.76
N LEU A 111 -2.44 -12.73 20.90
CA LEU A 111 -3.17 -13.98 20.82
C LEU A 111 -3.83 -14.39 22.15
N SER A 112 -3.58 -13.66 23.22
CA SER A 112 -4.22 -13.89 24.50
C SER A 112 -5.73 -13.69 24.42
N PRO A 113 -6.54 -14.53 25.07
CA PRO A 113 -7.98 -14.32 25.18
C PRO A 113 -8.38 -13.00 25.86
N LYS A 114 -7.45 -12.40 26.61
CA LYS A 114 -7.64 -11.12 27.31
C LYS A 114 -7.46 -9.90 26.40
N ASP A 115 -6.88 -10.06 25.20
CA ASP A 115 -6.69 -8.94 24.27
C ASP A 115 -8.02 -8.59 23.59
N ASP A 116 -8.52 -7.41 23.88
CA ASP A 116 -9.72 -6.84 23.28
C ASP A 116 -9.44 -5.81 22.17
N GLN A 117 -8.15 -5.51 21.91
CA GLN A 117 -7.75 -4.47 20.95
C GLN A 117 -7.86 -4.91 19.49
N PHE A 118 -7.79 -6.22 19.23
CA PHE A 118 -7.75 -6.75 17.87
C PHE A 118 -8.84 -7.79 17.59
N TRP A 119 -9.39 -7.75 16.38
CA TRP A 119 -10.05 -8.88 15.74
C TRP A 119 -8.98 -9.80 15.18
N ILE A 120 -9.05 -11.11 15.50
CA ILE A 120 -8.05 -12.10 15.15
C ILE A 120 -8.67 -13.13 14.22
N LYS A 121 -8.08 -13.33 13.03
CA LYS A 121 -8.44 -14.41 12.12
C LYS A 121 -7.23 -15.30 11.85
N ARG A 122 -7.35 -16.57 12.17
CA ARG A 122 -6.30 -17.57 11.94
C ARG A 122 -6.51 -18.26 10.60
N TYR A 123 -5.40 -18.52 9.89
CA TYR A 123 -5.39 -19.22 8.61
C TYR A 123 -4.41 -20.41 8.72
N PRO A 124 -4.82 -21.54 9.34
CA PRO A 124 -3.91 -22.65 9.64
C PRO A 124 -3.37 -23.33 8.38
N ASN A 125 -4.16 -23.36 7.32
CA ASN A 125 -3.85 -24.12 6.09
C ASN A 125 -3.06 -23.29 5.05
N ILE A 126 -2.85 -22.00 5.26
CA ILE A 126 -2.18 -21.12 4.31
C ILE A 126 -1.10 -20.34 5.05
N LEU A 127 0.17 -20.76 4.87
CA LEU A 127 1.37 -20.06 5.36
C LEU A 127 1.39 -19.79 6.88
N SER A 128 0.67 -20.56 7.70
CA SER A 128 0.63 -20.43 9.17
C SER A 128 0.60 -18.96 9.61
N ARG A 129 -0.31 -18.18 9.06
CA ARG A 129 -0.43 -16.75 9.34
C ARG A 129 -1.67 -16.42 10.18
N ILE A 130 -1.54 -15.34 10.91
CA ILE A 130 -2.62 -14.74 11.68
C ILE A 130 -2.86 -13.36 11.12
N ASN A 131 -4.11 -13.06 10.79
CA ASN A 131 -4.51 -11.70 10.42
C ASN A 131 -5.14 -11.02 11.62
N ILE A 132 -4.70 -9.80 11.89
CA ILE A 132 -5.24 -8.95 12.95
C ILE A 132 -5.79 -7.66 12.37
N LYS A 133 -6.89 -7.17 12.93
CA LYS A 133 -7.47 -5.86 12.64
C LYS A 133 -7.79 -5.14 13.93
N PRO A 134 -7.54 -3.84 14.05
CA PRO A 134 -7.95 -3.07 15.22
C PRO A 134 -9.48 -3.14 15.41
N ARG A 135 -9.95 -3.38 16.63
CA ARG A 135 -11.40 -3.32 16.95
C ARG A 135 -11.91 -1.89 16.92
N GLN A 136 -11.09 -0.97 17.42
CA GLN A 136 -11.39 0.46 17.40
C GLN A 136 -10.32 1.17 16.57
N PRO A 137 -10.63 1.57 15.32
CA PRO A 137 -9.66 2.21 14.43
C PRO A 137 -9.46 3.71 14.77
N ILE A 138 -9.44 4.09 16.04
CA ILE A 138 -9.27 5.49 16.46
C ILE A 138 -7.91 6.01 15.98
N GLY A 139 -7.92 7.00 15.12
CA GLY A 139 -6.71 7.62 14.59
C GLY A 139 -5.95 6.77 13.56
N LEU A 140 -6.57 5.71 13.02
CA LEU A 140 -6.01 4.85 11.99
C LEU A 140 -6.76 4.99 10.67
N SER A 141 -6.08 4.77 9.57
CA SER A 141 -6.70 4.64 8.25
C SER A 141 -7.70 3.50 8.21
N LYS A 142 -8.82 3.73 7.55
CA LYS A 142 -9.88 2.72 7.40
C LYS A 142 -9.34 1.47 6.69
N GLY A 143 -9.56 0.31 7.28
CA GLY A 143 -9.19 -0.98 6.67
C GLY A 143 -7.76 -1.43 6.96
N MET A 144 -7.03 -0.77 7.85
CA MET A 144 -5.72 -1.25 8.29
C MET A 144 -5.81 -2.64 8.91
N SER A 145 -4.83 -3.47 8.57
CA SER A 145 -4.68 -4.81 9.11
C SER A 145 -3.22 -5.25 9.06
N ALA A 146 -2.89 -6.30 9.78
CA ALA A 146 -1.59 -6.93 9.66
C ALA A 146 -1.69 -8.45 9.57
N ASN A 147 -0.75 -9.04 8.83
CA ASN A 147 -0.50 -10.47 8.85
C ASN A 147 0.74 -10.74 9.67
N ILE A 148 0.60 -11.58 10.69
CA ILE A 148 1.70 -12.04 11.53
C ILE A 148 2.03 -13.47 11.10
N PHE A 149 3.30 -13.71 10.80
CA PHE A 149 3.82 -15.01 10.42
C PHE A 149 4.52 -15.68 11.60
N GLN A 150 4.63 -16.99 11.54
CA GLN A 150 5.30 -17.80 12.59
C GLN A 150 6.74 -17.37 12.83
N SER A 151 7.42 -16.83 11.81
CA SER A 151 8.78 -16.26 11.91
C SER A 151 8.87 -14.97 12.74
N GLY A 152 7.76 -14.43 13.24
CA GLY A 152 7.71 -13.11 13.87
C GLY A 152 7.59 -11.95 12.89
N LYS A 153 7.70 -12.21 11.59
CA LYS A 153 7.52 -11.19 10.56
C LYS A 153 6.08 -10.70 10.55
N CYS A 154 5.91 -9.39 10.55
CA CYS A 154 4.60 -8.76 10.52
C CYS A 154 4.49 -7.85 9.29
N LEU A 155 3.47 -8.08 8.47
CA LEU A 155 3.14 -7.24 7.31
C LEU A 155 1.92 -6.39 7.64
N ILE A 156 2.10 -5.06 7.66
CA ILE A 156 1.03 -4.09 7.84
C ILE A 156 0.54 -3.62 6.47
N PHE A 157 -0.78 -3.51 6.32
CA PHE A 157 -1.46 -3.09 5.10
C PHE A 157 -2.47 -1.98 5.40
N GLY A 158 -2.77 -1.17 4.37
CA GLY A 158 -3.87 -0.22 4.40
C GLY A 158 -3.59 1.08 5.15
N ALA A 159 -2.33 1.37 5.50
CA ALA A 159 -1.94 2.68 6.01
C ALA A 159 -1.97 3.71 4.87
N CYS A 160 -2.48 4.91 5.13
CA CYS A 160 -2.44 6.01 4.18
C CYS A 160 -1.33 7.03 4.51
N ASN A 161 -0.67 6.89 5.64
CA ASN A 161 0.46 7.70 6.07
C ASN A 161 1.36 6.94 7.06
N LEU A 162 2.54 7.45 7.34
CA LEU A 162 3.50 6.81 8.25
C LEU A 162 3.05 6.83 9.72
N LYS A 163 2.27 7.84 10.12
CA LYS A 163 1.73 7.94 11.48
C LYS A 163 0.85 6.74 11.79
N ASP A 164 0.04 6.30 10.83
CA ASP A 164 -0.85 5.14 11.00
C ASP A 164 -0.05 3.87 11.29
N ILE A 165 1.07 3.66 10.59
CA ILE A 165 1.94 2.50 10.83
C ILE A 165 2.49 2.53 12.25
N ASN A 166 3.00 3.69 12.69
CA ASN A 166 3.52 3.86 14.04
C ASN A 166 2.45 3.61 15.11
N VAL A 167 1.25 4.18 14.92
CA VAL A 167 0.11 3.98 15.84
C VAL A 167 -0.27 2.50 15.90
N PHE A 168 -0.34 1.83 14.76
CA PHE A 168 -0.65 0.40 14.71
C PHE A 168 0.38 -0.45 15.47
N ILE A 169 1.67 -0.19 15.28
CA ILE A 169 2.74 -0.88 16.01
C ILE A 169 2.67 -0.56 17.52
N CYS A 170 2.35 0.68 17.89
CA CYS A 170 2.15 1.04 19.30
C CYS A 170 0.97 0.29 19.92
N LEU A 171 -0.14 0.13 19.20
CA LEU A 171 -1.28 -0.68 19.65
C LEU A 171 -0.87 -2.14 19.89
N MET A 172 -0.12 -2.74 18.97
CA MET A 172 0.40 -4.09 19.15
C MET A 172 1.29 -4.22 20.38
N LYS A 173 2.11 -3.21 20.69
CA LYS A 173 2.96 -3.20 21.88
C LYS A 173 2.16 -3.01 23.16
N LYS A 174 1.06 -2.23 23.14
CA LYS A 174 0.18 -2.06 24.31
C LYS A 174 -0.49 -3.36 24.75
N SER A 175 -0.80 -4.26 23.82
CA SER A 175 -1.31 -5.59 24.16
C SER A 175 -0.36 -6.38 25.09
N MET A 176 0.95 -6.05 25.09
CA MET A 176 1.90 -6.67 26.03
C MET A 176 1.70 -6.21 27.47
N GLN A 177 1.37 -4.94 27.67
CA GLN A 177 1.23 -4.34 29.00
C GLN A 177 0.01 -4.87 29.76
N GLN A 178 -0.93 -5.50 29.07
CA GLN A 178 -2.13 -6.10 29.67
C GLN A 178 -1.88 -7.52 30.20
N LEU A 179 -0.69 -8.09 29.97
CA LEU A 179 -0.29 -9.42 30.48
C LEU A 179 0.50 -9.35 31.79
N GLU A 180 0.96 -8.17 32.18
CA GLU A 180 1.58 -7.90 33.49
C GLU A 180 0.51 -7.51 34.52
#